data_837d7c34a1067fe5f78ae999e80d74cf
#
_entry.id   837d7c34a1067fe5f78ae999e80d74cf
#
_cell.length_a   1.000
_cell.length_b   1.000
_cell.length_c   1.000
_cell.angle_alpha   90.00
_cell.angle_beta   90.00
_cell.angle_gamma   90.00
#
_symmetry.space_group_name_H-M   'P 1'
#
loop_
_entity.id
_entity.type
_entity.pdbx_description
1 polymer ?
#
loop_
_entity_poly.entity_id
_entity_poly.type
_entity_poly.pdbx_seq_one_letter_code
_entity_poly.pdbx_strand_id
1 'polypeptide(L)'
;PSIANHFSTSRFTSRGICLTDPPPQRIKNENGEMVYNPLYRKKDKLTHYVTKKRQYYCATLSELALQVKEGRESLIKRAAARLNMFYDYVLIDEFQDFREFDYELIIKLAKHLDDILLVGDYYQHSVSARNNTGKPFKTPKGDVSYADFVECVMNAGFEIDTTALSKSRRCSVDVCNYISSKLEIGITSTGDHEGHVIWADNIANDVLSNDQITKLVY
;
A
#
# COMPACT_ATOMS: atom_id res chain seq x y z
N PRO A 1 25.42 -7.36 17.19
CA PRO A 1 24.12 -7.69 17.76
C PRO A 1 23.06 -7.52 16.66
N SER A 2 22.22 -8.55 16.48
CA SER A 2 21.12 -8.45 15.52
C SER A 2 20.14 -7.36 15.96
N ILE A 3 19.37 -6.78 15.04
CA ILE A 3 18.32 -5.79 15.33
C ILE A 3 17.38 -6.32 16.41
N ALA A 4 17.04 -7.61 16.38
CA ALA A 4 16.26 -8.29 17.42
C ALA A 4 16.83 -8.11 18.83
N ASN A 5 18.16 -8.20 19.00
CA ASN A 5 18.79 -7.99 20.31
C ASN A 5 18.76 -6.52 20.77
N HIS A 6 18.76 -5.57 19.85
CA HIS A 6 18.66 -4.15 20.20
C HIS A 6 17.30 -3.80 20.83
N PHE A 7 16.21 -4.38 20.34
CA PHE A 7 14.87 -4.14 20.88
C PHE A 7 14.57 -4.89 22.17
N SER A 8 15.23 -6.06 22.39
CA SER A 8 15.04 -6.84 23.62
C SER A 8 15.90 -6.34 24.80
N THR A 9 17.03 -5.69 24.53
CA THR A 9 18.00 -5.30 25.56
C THR A 9 18.07 -3.79 25.82
N SER A 10 17.62 -2.94 24.89
CA SER A 10 17.60 -1.49 25.08
C SER A 10 16.23 -1.02 25.54
N ARG A 11 16.21 -0.19 26.58
CA ARG A 11 15.03 0.60 26.97
C ARG A 11 14.73 1.68 25.93
N PHE A 12 14.56 1.24 24.67
CA PHE A 12 14.22 2.16 23.58
C PHE A 12 12.77 2.59 23.72
N THR A 13 12.57 3.86 24.04
CA THR A 13 11.25 4.47 24.04
C THR A 13 11.12 5.33 22.80
N SER A 14 10.22 4.96 21.88
CA SER A 14 9.90 5.76 20.71
C SER A 14 9.23 7.08 21.14
N ARG A 15 9.50 8.14 20.37
CA ARG A 15 8.83 9.46 20.48
C ARG A 15 7.79 9.67 19.37
N GLY A 16 7.36 8.61 18.68
CA GLY A 16 6.36 8.66 17.63
C GLY A 16 6.87 8.17 16.28
N ILE A 17 6.12 8.52 15.24
CA ILE A 17 6.37 8.11 13.85
C ILE A 17 6.80 9.34 13.04
N CYS A 18 7.76 9.16 12.15
CA CYS A 18 8.22 10.14 11.17
C CYS A 18 7.69 9.74 9.79
N LEU A 19 6.99 10.65 9.13
CA LEU A 19 6.39 10.43 7.80
C LEU A 19 7.39 10.64 6.65
N THR A 20 8.58 11.19 6.94
CA THR A 20 9.63 11.29 5.92
C THR A 20 10.31 9.95 5.72
N ASP A 21 10.75 9.68 4.50
CA ASP A 21 11.49 8.46 4.19
C ASP A 21 12.89 8.47 4.82
N PRO A 22 13.44 7.29 5.13
CA PRO A 22 14.84 7.19 5.49
C PRO A 22 15.73 7.60 4.32
N PRO A 23 16.96 8.08 4.58
CA PRO A 23 17.89 8.48 3.54
C PRO A 23 18.11 7.33 2.52
N PRO A 24 17.88 7.53 1.22
CA PRO A 24 18.06 6.50 0.21
C PRO A 24 19.54 6.15 0.06
N GLN A 25 19.83 4.95 -0.45
CA GLN A 25 21.21 4.47 -0.64
C GLN A 25 22.00 5.31 -1.65
N ARG A 26 21.32 5.81 -2.68
CA ARG A 26 21.92 6.66 -3.72
C ARG A 26 21.13 7.94 -3.88
N ILE A 27 21.83 9.02 -4.16
CA ILE A 27 21.27 10.34 -4.45
C ILE A 27 21.93 10.90 -5.72
N LYS A 28 21.26 11.80 -6.42
CA LYS A 28 21.89 12.56 -7.51
C LYS A 28 22.80 13.62 -6.91
N ASN A 29 24.04 13.72 -7.41
CA ASN A 29 24.94 14.82 -7.12
C ASN A 29 24.58 16.07 -7.97
N GLU A 30 25.33 17.15 -7.81
CA GLU A 30 25.13 18.40 -8.54
C GLU A 30 25.23 18.23 -10.07
N ASN A 31 25.97 17.22 -10.53
CA ASN A 31 26.15 16.89 -11.95
C ASN A 31 25.07 15.93 -12.47
N GLY A 32 24.08 15.53 -11.64
CA GLY A 32 23.02 14.59 -11.99
C GLY A 32 23.41 13.11 -11.93
N GLU A 33 24.62 12.77 -11.48
CA GLU A 33 25.10 11.39 -11.37
C GLU A 33 24.63 10.74 -10.08
N MET A 34 24.32 9.42 -10.14
CA MET A 34 23.89 8.64 -8.98
C MET A 34 25.08 8.24 -8.11
N VAL A 35 25.26 8.92 -6.99
CA VAL A 35 26.34 8.68 -6.01
C VAL A 35 25.81 8.04 -4.73
N TYR A 36 26.71 7.40 -3.97
CA TYR A 36 26.37 6.85 -2.66
C TYR A 36 26.03 7.96 -1.67
N ASN A 37 24.92 7.79 -0.96
CA ASN A 37 24.46 8.72 0.06
C ASN A 37 25.17 8.47 1.40
N PRO A 38 25.99 9.37 1.92
CA PRO A 38 26.70 9.18 3.20
C PRO A 38 25.74 9.13 4.41
N LEU A 39 24.51 9.60 4.25
CA LEU A 39 23.49 9.53 5.29
C LEU A 39 22.76 8.19 5.31
N TYR A 40 22.90 7.37 4.27
CA TYR A 40 22.28 6.06 4.22
C TYR A 40 22.76 5.18 5.37
N ARG A 41 21.85 4.40 5.94
CA ARG A 41 22.14 3.41 6.97
C ARG A 41 21.66 2.04 6.53
N LYS A 42 22.51 1.04 6.72
CA LYS A 42 22.20 -0.35 6.34
C LYS A 42 21.05 -0.89 7.20
N LYS A 43 20.29 -1.83 6.64
CA LYS A 43 19.14 -2.50 7.27
C LYS A 43 19.46 -3.26 8.55
N ASP A 44 20.73 -3.58 8.80
CA ASP A 44 21.23 -4.20 10.04
C ASP A 44 21.42 -3.20 11.20
N LYS A 45 21.21 -1.89 10.95
CA LYS A 45 21.38 -0.83 11.93
C LYS A 45 20.05 -0.25 12.38
N LEU A 46 19.88 -0.05 13.69
CA LEU A 46 18.70 0.61 14.24
C LEU A 46 18.44 1.97 13.59
N THR A 47 19.48 2.71 13.24
CA THR A 47 19.39 4.02 12.58
C THR A 47 18.82 3.97 11.15
N HIS A 48 18.60 2.79 10.57
CA HIS A 48 17.82 2.63 9.35
C HIS A 48 16.32 2.80 9.60
N TYR A 49 15.86 2.40 10.77
CA TYR A 49 14.45 2.38 11.16
C TYR A 49 14.03 3.57 12.01
N VAL A 50 15.00 4.28 12.61
CA VAL A 50 14.75 5.29 13.62
C VAL A 50 15.55 6.57 13.34
N THR A 51 14.89 7.71 13.43
CA THR A 51 15.51 9.03 13.32
C THR A 51 16.38 9.36 14.54
N LYS A 52 17.24 10.39 14.42
CA LYS A 52 18.00 10.94 15.56
C LYS A 52 17.06 11.42 16.69
N LYS A 53 15.82 11.81 16.36
CA LYS A 53 14.80 12.23 17.34
C LYS A 53 14.07 11.04 17.99
N ARG A 54 14.49 9.80 17.73
CA ARG A 54 13.89 8.55 18.26
C ARG A 54 12.47 8.30 17.75
N GLN A 55 12.16 8.73 16.52
CA GLN A 55 10.91 8.45 15.84
C GLN A 55 11.15 7.32 14.81
N TYR A 56 10.22 6.39 14.69
CA TYR A 56 10.27 5.39 13.64
C TYR A 56 9.96 6.01 12.27
N TYR A 57 10.72 5.64 11.25
CA TYR A 57 10.32 5.93 9.87
C TYR A 57 9.12 5.07 9.49
N CYS A 58 8.01 5.70 9.09
CA CYS A 58 6.79 5.00 8.68
C CYS A 58 7.09 3.97 7.57
N ALA A 59 7.83 4.36 6.55
CA ALA A 59 8.17 3.55 5.40
C ALA A 59 8.99 2.26 5.72
N THR A 60 9.53 2.12 6.93
CA THR A 60 10.32 0.93 7.31
C THR A 60 9.71 0.14 8.46
N LEU A 61 8.51 0.50 8.92
CA LEU A 61 7.87 -0.17 10.07
C LEU A 61 7.56 -1.63 9.79
N SER A 62 7.01 -1.92 8.63
CA SER A 62 6.65 -3.28 8.24
C SER A 62 7.89 -4.17 8.08
N GLU A 63 8.95 -3.65 7.45
CA GLU A 63 10.24 -4.35 7.36
C GLU A 63 10.79 -4.66 8.75
N LEU A 64 10.73 -3.69 9.67
CA LEU A 64 11.16 -3.89 11.05
C LEU A 64 10.32 -4.94 11.77
N ALA A 65 8.98 -4.87 11.67
CA ALA A 65 8.06 -5.80 12.30
C ALA A 65 8.31 -7.26 11.84
N LEU A 66 8.62 -7.44 10.56
CA LEU A 66 8.94 -8.74 9.98
C LEU A 66 10.23 -9.37 10.54
N GLN A 67 11.18 -8.55 11.01
CA GLN A 67 12.49 -9.00 11.48
C GLN A 67 12.55 -9.18 13.01
N VAL A 68 11.70 -8.47 13.76
CA VAL A 68 11.76 -8.47 15.23
C VAL A 68 11.20 -9.78 15.79
N LYS A 69 11.97 -10.38 16.69
CA LYS A 69 11.58 -11.54 17.49
C LYS A 69 11.83 -11.25 18.96
N GLU A 70 10.95 -11.72 19.82
CA GLU A 70 11.17 -11.73 21.25
C GLU A 70 11.29 -13.18 21.72
N GLY A 71 12.50 -13.59 22.10
CA GLY A 71 12.80 -14.99 22.34
C GLY A 71 12.69 -15.82 21.05
N ARG A 72 11.83 -16.82 21.06
CA ARG A 72 11.55 -17.68 19.89
C ARG A 72 10.33 -17.26 19.08
N GLU A 73 9.56 -16.29 19.56
CA GLU A 73 8.32 -15.86 18.95
C GLU A 73 8.49 -14.60 18.12
N SER A 74 7.83 -14.55 16.95
CA SER A 74 7.82 -13.35 16.11
C SER A 74 6.89 -12.28 16.69
N LEU A 75 7.23 -10.99 16.46
CA LEU A 75 6.37 -9.87 16.81
C LEU A 75 4.98 -10.00 16.19
N ILE A 76 4.91 -10.50 14.96
CA ILE A 76 3.67 -10.67 14.20
C ILE A 76 2.72 -11.64 14.92
N LYS A 77 3.21 -12.79 15.36
CA LYS A 77 2.40 -13.77 16.08
C LYS A 77 1.83 -13.20 17.38
N ARG A 78 2.65 -12.45 18.12
CA ARG A 78 2.20 -11.77 19.34
C ARG A 78 1.18 -10.66 19.06
N ALA A 79 1.39 -9.91 17.98
CA ALA A 79 0.45 -8.88 17.56
C ALA A 79 -0.90 -9.49 17.18
N ALA A 80 -0.90 -10.56 16.39
CA ALA A 80 -2.12 -11.30 16.04
C ALA A 80 -2.84 -11.84 17.28
N ALA A 81 -2.13 -12.48 18.20
CA ALA A 81 -2.72 -12.98 19.44
C ALA A 81 -3.39 -11.88 20.27
N ARG A 82 -2.80 -10.66 20.29
CA ARG A 82 -3.44 -9.51 20.95
C ARG A 82 -4.65 -9.00 20.19
N LEU A 83 -4.60 -8.96 18.85
CA LEU A 83 -5.76 -8.55 18.05
C LEU A 83 -6.93 -9.52 18.27
N ASN A 84 -6.71 -10.82 18.18
CA ASN A 84 -7.74 -11.83 18.42
C ASN A 84 -8.33 -11.79 19.86
N MET A 85 -7.57 -11.26 20.84
CA MET A 85 -8.07 -11.10 22.21
C MET A 85 -9.10 -9.97 22.34
N PHE A 86 -9.00 -8.93 21.51
CA PHE A 86 -9.79 -7.71 21.66
C PHE A 86 -10.75 -7.42 20.51
N TYR A 87 -10.60 -8.10 19.38
CA TYR A 87 -11.37 -7.84 18.16
C TYR A 87 -11.81 -9.13 17.51
N ASP A 88 -13.07 -9.19 17.11
CA ASP A 88 -13.64 -10.31 16.36
C ASP A 88 -13.18 -10.29 14.89
N TYR A 89 -12.93 -9.10 14.34
CA TYR A 89 -12.54 -8.90 12.94
C TYR A 89 -11.41 -7.88 12.82
N VAL A 90 -10.51 -8.11 11.87
CA VAL A 90 -9.53 -7.12 11.40
C VAL A 90 -9.90 -6.74 9.97
N LEU A 91 -10.22 -5.47 9.76
CA LEU A 91 -10.60 -4.94 8.44
C LEU A 91 -9.48 -4.06 7.92
N ILE A 92 -9.05 -4.29 6.69
CA ILE A 92 -8.03 -3.48 6.00
C ILE A 92 -8.66 -2.94 4.72
N ASP A 93 -8.79 -1.63 4.65
CA ASP A 93 -9.25 -0.91 3.47
C ASP A 93 -8.06 -0.46 2.61
N GLU A 94 -8.31 -0.14 1.34
CA GLU A 94 -7.31 0.29 0.36
C GLU A 94 -6.12 -0.69 0.26
N PHE A 95 -6.42 -2.00 0.23
CA PHE A 95 -5.40 -3.05 0.23
C PHE A 95 -4.39 -2.90 -0.91
N GLN A 96 -4.76 -2.28 -2.03
CA GLN A 96 -3.87 -2.00 -3.15
C GLN A 96 -2.73 -1.03 -2.81
N ASP A 97 -2.80 -0.31 -1.68
CA ASP A 97 -1.72 0.59 -1.23
C ASP A 97 -0.60 -0.14 -0.49
N PHE A 98 -0.86 -1.39 -0.07
CA PHE A 98 0.12 -2.20 0.66
C PHE A 98 1.03 -2.98 -0.28
N ARG A 99 2.35 -2.78 -0.18
CA ARG A 99 3.35 -3.33 -1.08
C ARG A 99 4.56 -3.88 -0.34
N GLU A 100 5.27 -4.79 -0.99
CA GLU A 100 6.51 -5.39 -0.47
C GLU A 100 6.38 -5.83 1.00
N PHE A 101 7.03 -5.13 1.90
CA PHE A 101 7.01 -5.46 3.33
C PHE A 101 5.66 -5.23 3.98
N ASP A 102 4.88 -4.23 3.54
CA ASP A 102 3.54 -3.99 4.04
C ASP A 102 2.62 -5.14 3.64
N TYR A 103 2.65 -5.55 2.38
CA TYR A 103 1.95 -6.72 1.88
C TYR A 103 2.39 -7.99 2.62
N GLU A 104 3.70 -8.24 2.73
CA GLU A 104 4.23 -9.41 3.44
C GLU A 104 3.80 -9.44 4.91
N LEU A 105 3.78 -8.28 5.57
CA LEU A 105 3.30 -8.15 6.95
C LEU A 105 1.83 -8.56 7.08
N ILE A 106 0.96 -8.05 6.19
CA ILE A 106 -0.48 -8.40 6.19
C ILE A 106 -0.66 -9.89 5.97
N ILE A 107 -0.01 -10.48 4.97
CA ILE A 107 -0.10 -11.91 4.68
C ILE A 107 0.38 -12.77 5.85
N LYS A 108 1.45 -12.36 6.53
CA LYS A 108 1.94 -13.09 7.72
C LYS A 108 1.03 -12.90 8.93
N LEU A 109 0.46 -11.71 9.10
CA LEU A 109 -0.49 -11.42 10.17
C LEU A 109 -1.77 -12.25 10.00
N ALA A 110 -2.31 -12.29 8.78
CA ALA A 110 -3.52 -13.04 8.42
C ALA A 110 -3.45 -14.53 8.79
N LYS A 111 -2.25 -15.13 8.69
CA LYS A 111 -2.05 -16.55 9.08
C LYS A 111 -2.26 -16.84 10.57
N HIS A 112 -2.37 -15.82 11.39
CA HIS A 112 -2.51 -15.92 12.85
C HIS A 112 -3.72 -15.16 13.38
N LEU A 113 -4.48 -14.47 12.53
CA LEU A 113 -5.75 -13.85 12.86
C LEU A 113 -6.88 -14.86 12.68
N ASP A 114 -7.90 -14.77 13.54
CA ASP A 114 -9.09 -15.61 13.44
C ASP A 114 -9.92 -15.19 12.23
N ASP A 115 -10.12 -13.87 12.06
CA ASP A 115 -10.85 -13.30 10.94
C ASP A 115 -10.19 -12.01 10.43
N ILE A 116 -9.98 -11.94 9.11
CA ILE A 116 -9.46 -10.75 8.43
C ILE A 116 -10.19 -10.54 7.11
N LEU A 117 -10.62 -9.30 6.86
CA LEU A 117 -11.19 -8.87 5.59
C LEU A 117 -10.30 -7.80 4.96
N LEU A 118 -9.94 -8.00 3.69
CA LEU A 118 -9.20 -7.03 2.89
C LEU A 118 -10.15 -6.46 1.83
N VAL A 119 -10.20 -5.14 1.72
CA VAL A 119 -10.97 -4.43 0.69
C VAL A 119 -10.00 -3.59 -0.13
N GLY A 120 -10.16 -3.58 -1.45
CA GLY A 120 -9.29 -2.81 -2.32
C GLY A 120 -9.71 -2.84 -3.78
N ASP A 121 -9.12 -1.96 -4.57
CA ASP A 121 -9.31 -1.86 -6.01
C ASP A 121 -7.98 -2.06 -6.73
N TYR A 122 -7.82 -3.21 -7.41
CA TYR A 122 -6.61 -3.51 -8.17
C TYR A 122 -6.25 -2.40 -9.17
N TYR A 123 -7.24 -1.79 -9.83
CA TYR A 123 -7.01 -0.79 -10.87
C TYR A 123 -6.50 0.54 -10.33
N GLN A 124 -6.60 0.78 -9.02
CA GLN A 124 -6.06 1.97 -8.37
C GLN A 124 -4.61 1.80 -7.89
N HIS A 125 -4.02 0.63 -8.01
CA HIS A 125 -2.66 0.37 -7.52
C HIS A 125 -1.57 1.23 -8.20
N SER A 126 -1.80 1.75 -9.39
CA SER A 126 -0.83 2.53 -10.17
C SER A 126 -0.76 4.01 -9.79
N VAL A 127 -1.72 4.50 -8.99
CA VAL A 127 -1.86 5.94 -8.68
C VAL A 127 -0.70 6.47 -7.82
N SER A 128 -0.06 5.62 -7.03
CA SER A 128 1.07 6.05 -6.19
C SER A 128 2.41 5.80 -6.89
N ALA A 129 3.00 6.83 -7.48
CA ALA A 129 4.33 6.76 -8.11
C ALA A 129 5.45 6.33 -7.14
N ARG A 130 5.32 6.62 -5.84
CA ARG A 130 6.28 6.27 -4.80
C ARG A 130 6.26 4.78 -4.47
N ASN A 131 5.09 4.17 -4.54
CA ASN A 131 4.85 2.79 -4.12
C ASN A 131 4.67 1.84 -5.31
N ASN A 132 4.96 2.27 -6.54
CA ASN A 132 4.78 1.45 -7.74
C ASN A 132 5.92 0.43 -7.94
N THR A 133 6.45 -0.11 -6.85
CA THR A 133 7.50 -1.12 -6.84
C THR A 133 7.13 -2.27 -5.92
N GLY A 134 7.33 -3.51 -6.38
CA GLY A 134 7.22 -4.69 -5.55
C GLY A 134 5.87 -5.40 -5.51
N LYS A 135 5.89 -6.58 -4.87
CA LYS A 135 4.73 -7.46 -4.71
C LYS A 135 3.57 -6.77 -3.96
N PRO A 136 2.31 -7.12 -4.27
CA PRO A 136 1.87 -8.12 -5.26
C PRO A 136 1.74 -7.57 -6.67
N PHE A 137 1.94 -6.26 -6.91
CA PHE A 137 1.60 -5.58 -8.16
C PHE A 137 2.74 -5.49 -9.16
N LYS A 138 3.98 -5.68 -8.73
CA LYS A 138 5.16 -5.62 -9.59
C LYS A 138 6.17 -6.72 -9.30
N THR A 139 6.75 -7.23 -10.38
CA THR A 139 7.87 -8.17 -10.37
C THR A 139 9.06 -7.57 -11.11
N PRO A 140 10.27 -8.16 -11.02
CA PRO A 140 11.39 -7.75 -11.87
C PRO A 140 11.12 -7.83 -13.37
N LYS A 141 10.07 -8.57 -13.79
CA LYS A 141 9.67 -8.73 -15.19
C LYS A 141 8.66 -7.67 -15.66
N GLY A 142 8.14 -6.84 -14.75
CA GLY A 142 7.13 -5.82 -15.03
C GLY A 142 5.92 -5.89 -14.11
N ASP A 143 4.86 -5.21 -14.50
CA ASP A 143 3.61 -5.16 -13.75
C ASP A 143 2.92 -6.53 -13.79
N VAL A 144 2.24 -6.86 -12.70
CA VAL A 144 1.48 -8.10 -12.54
C VAL A 144 0.09 -7.88 -13.12
N SER A 145 -0.42 -8.81 -13.91
CA SER A 145 -1.79 -8.74 -14.43
C SER A 145 -2.84 -8.92 -13.32
N TYR A 146 -4.07 -8.52 -13.57
CA TYR A 146 -5.18 -8.75 -12.63
C TYR A 146 -5.34 -10.23 -12.28
N ALA A 147 -5.26 -11.11 -13.29
CA ALA A 147 -5.38 -12.55 -13.08
C ALA A 147 -4.26 -13.10 -12.18
N ASP A 148 -3.01 -12.71 -12.44
CA ASP A 148 -1.87 -13.12 -11.63
C ASP A 148 -1.94 -12.53 -10.20
N PHE A 149 -2.47 -11.31 -10.04
CA PHE A 149 -2.72 -10.71 -8.74
C PHE A 149 -3.75 -11.53 -7.94
N VAL A 150 -4.89 -11.85 -8.56
CA VAL A 150 -5.93 -12.71 -7.95
C VAL A 150 -5.34 -14.04 -7.52
N GLU A 151 -4.60 -14.71 -8.40
CA GLU A 151 -3.92 -15.96 -8.09
C GLU A 151 -2.93 -15.82 -6.93
N CYS A 152 -2.16 -14.74 -6.90
CA CYS A 152 -1.22 -14.44 -5.82
C CYS A 152 -1.91 -14.32 -4.45
N VAL A 153 -3.06 -13.64 -4.40
CA VAL A 153 -3.83 -13.44 -3.17
C VAL A 153 -4.52 -14.74 -2.73
N MET A 154 -5.08 -15.51 -3.68
CA MET A 154 -5.64 -16.84 -3.40
C MET A 154 -4.58 -17.80 -2.87
N ASN A 155 -3.39 -17.82 -3.45
CA ASN A 155 -2.26 -18.63 -2.98
C ASN A 155 -1.74 -18.20 -1.60
N ALA A 156 -2.02 -16.97 -1.18
CA ALA A 156 -1.76 -16.51 0.18
C ALA A 156 -2.81 -16.98 1.20
N GLY A 157 -3.89 -17.63 0.75
CA GLY A 157 -4.93 -18.24 1.57
C GLY A 157 -6.21 -17.42 1.70
N PHE A 158 -6.44 -16.42 0.85
CA PHE A 158 -7.66 -15.62 0.85
C PHE A 158 -8.70 -16.15 -0.15
N GLU A 159 -9.96 -16.07 0.22
CA GLU A 159 -11.08 -16.14 -0.70
C GLU A 159 -11.34 -14.76 -1.29
N ILE A 160 -11.66 -14.68 -2.59
CA ILE A 160 -11.86 -13.40 -3.27
C ILE A 160 -13.30 -13.32 -3.76
N ASP A 161 -14.01 -12.27 -3.32
CA ASP A 161 -15.30 -11.89 -3.86
C ASP A 161 -15.14 -10.64 -4.75
N THR A 162 -15.36 -10.78 -6.04
CA THR A 162 -15.31 -9.70 -7.03
C THR A 162 -16.69 -9.09 -7.29
N THR A 163 -17.73 -9.53 -6.62
CA THR A 163 -19.13 -9.16 -6.89
C THR A 163 -19.75 -8.27 -5.81
N ALA A 164 -19.33 -8.41 -4.56
CA ALA A 164 -19.91 -7.69 -3.43
C ALA A 164 -19.86 -6.15 -3.59
N LEU A 165 -18.81 -5.61 -4.23
CA LEU A 165 -18.60 -4.18 -4.45
C LEU A 165 -18.77 -3.76 -5.91
N SER A 166 -19.48 -4.53 -6.72
CA SER A 166 -19.73 -4.22 -8.14
C SER A 166 -20.67 -3.04 -8.38
N LYS A 167 -21.32 -2.51 -7.34
CA LYS A 167 -22.30 -1.42 -7.42
C LYS A 167 -21.73 -0.11 -6.89
N SER A 168 -21.48 0.83 -7.80
CA SER A 168 -21.02 2.17 -7.43
C SER A 168 -22.18 3.04 -6.91
N ARG A 169 -21.94 3.69 -5.78
CA ARG A 169 -22.83 4.73 -5.23
C ARG A 169 -22.36 6.15 -5.54
N ARG A 170 -21.20 6.31 -6.17
CA ARG A 170 -20.60 7.61 -6.50
C ARG A 170 -20.66 7.96 -7.98
N CYS A 171 -20.66 6.94 -8.84
CA CYS A 171 -20.60 7.15 -10.29
C CYS A 171 -21.99 7.05 -10.91
N SER A 172 -22.27 7.90 -11.91
CA SER A 172 -23.46 7.81 -12.72
C SER A 172 -23.49 6.55 -13.57
N VAL A 173 -24.63 6.25 -14.17
CA VAL A 173 -24.81 5.11 -15.09
C VAL A 173 -23.84 5.24 -16.27
N ASP A 174 -23.72 6.43 -16.87
CA ASP A 174 -22.86 6.67 -18.03
C ASP A 174 -21.38 6.44 -17.69
N VAL A 175 -20.93 6.91 -16.52
CA VAL A 175 -19.56 6.70 -16.05
C VAL A 175 -19.29 5.21 -15.81
N CYS A 176 -20.21 4.49 -15.17
CA CYS A 176 -20.05 3.04 -14.95
C CYS A 176 -19.98 2.27 -16.28
N ASN A 177 -20.86 2.61 -17.24
CA ASN A 177 -20.87 2.00 -18.56
C ASN A 177 -19.56 2.25 -19.32
N TYR A 178 -19.06 3.48 -19.25
CA TYR A 178 -17.77 3.85 -19.86
C TYR A 178 -16.61 3.04 -19.25
N ILE A 179 -16.51 2.99 -17.92
CA ILE A 179 -15.49 2.22 -17.20
C ILE A 179 -15.58 0.74 -17.57
N SER A 180 -16.79 0.16 -17.54
CA SER A 180 -16.98 -1.25 -17.89
C SER A 180 -16.54 -1.56 -19.33
N SER A 181 -16.83 -0.64 -20.28
CA SER A 181 -16.43 -0.80 -21.68
C SER A 181 -14.91 -0.66 -21.92
N LYS A 182 -14.20 0.05 -21.05
CA LYS A 182 -12.75 0.30 -21.21
C LYS A 182 -11.89 -0.68 -20.44
N LEU A 183 -12.35 -1.12 -19.27
CA LEU A 183 -11.58 -2.00 -18.37
C LEU A 183 -12.10 -3.42 -18.34
N GLU A 184 -13.21 -3.71 -19.06
CA GLU A 184 -13.87 -5.02 -19.10
C GLU A 184 -14.25 -5.56 -17.70
N ILE A 185 -14.57 -4.63 -16.77
CA ILE A 185 -15.00 -4.96 -15.41
C ILE A 185 -16.50 -4.73 -15.24
N GLY A 186 -17.15 -5.62 -14.49
CA GLY A 186 -18.60 -5.57 -14.26
C GLY A 186 -18.97 -4.57 -13.16
N ILE A 187 -18.85 -3.25 -13.42
CA ILE A 187 -19.31 -2.22 -12.50
C ILE A 187 -20.66 -1.65 -12.94
N THR A 188 -21.59 -1.46 -11.99
CA THR A 188 -22.90 -0.85 -12.24
C THR A 188 -23.11 0.34 -11.32
N SER A 189 -24.02 1.25 -11.65
CA SER A 189 -24.43 2.36 -10.80
C SER A 189 -25.67 2.02 -9.98
N THR A 190 -25.82 2.64 -8.80
CA THR A 190 -27.11 2.69 -8.08
C THR A 190 -28.14 3.57 -8.77
N GLY A 191 -27.70 4.44 -9.72
CA GLY A 191 -28.57 5.40 -10.43
C GLY A 191 -28.87 6.67 -9.67
N ASP A 192 -28.29 6.86 -8.47
CA ASP A 192 -28.60 8.02 -7.62
C ASP A 192 -27.84 9.30 -8.03
N HIS A 193 -26.95 9.21 -9.00
CA HIS A 193 -26.12 10.31 -9.46
C HIS A 193 -26.27 10.55 -10.95
N GLU A 194 -26.44 11.81 -11.32
CA GLU A 194 -26.39 12.28 -12.70
C GLU A 194 -24.92 12.55 -13.10
N GLY A 195 -24.61 12.31 -14.36
CA GLY A 195 -23.29 12.61 -14.92
C GLY A 195 -23.11 11.92 -16.25
N HIS A 196 -22.34 12.55 -17.12
CA HIS A 196 -22.10 12.08 -18.48
C HIS A 196 -20.62 12.00 -18.78
N VAL A 197 -20.24 11.05 -19.65
CA VAL A 197 -18.90 10.98 -20.22
C VAL A 197 -18.92 11.66 -21.57
N ILE A 198 -18.14 12.71 -21.73
CA ILE A 198 -18.01 13.45 -22.99
C ILE A 198 -16.56 13.51 -23.44
N TRP A 199 -16.34 13.50 -24.75
CA TRP A 199 -15.03 13.76 -25.35
C TRP A 199 -14.85 15.25 -25.53
N ALA A 200 -13.73 15.78 -25.07
CA ALA A 200 -13.47 17.22 -24.98
C ALA A 200 -12.44 17.74 -26.00
N ASP A 201 -12.31 17.08 -27.16
CA ASP A 201 -11.27 17.41 -28.14
C ASP A 201 -11.30 18.88 -28.58
N ASN A 202 -12.48 19.50 -28.65
CA ASN A 202 -12.66 20.89 -29.08
C ASN A 202 -12.87 21.90 -27.93
N ILE A 203 -13.04 21.41 -26.69
CA ILE A 203 -13.33 22.27 -25.53
C ILE A 203 -12.26 22.16 -24.43
N ALA A 204 -11.14 21.53 -24.74
CA ALA A 204 -10.07 21.28 -23.74
C ALA A 204 -9.58 22.58 -23.09
N ASN A 205 -9.44 23.68 -23.87
CA ASN A 205 -9.01 24.96 -23.34
C ASN A 205 -10.04 25.59 -22.41
N ASP A 206 -11.33 25.47 -22.70
CA ASP A 206 -12.42 25.99 -21.86
C ASP A 206 -12.50 25.21 -20.55
N VAL A 207 -12.33 23.89 -20.60
CA VAL A 207 -12.24 23.03 -19.41
C VAL A 207 -11.00 23.37 -18.58
N LEU A 208 -9.85 23.55 -19.21
CA LEU A 208 -8.59 23.87 -18.53
C LEU A 208 -8.60 25.27 -17.88
N SER A 209 -9.30 26.23 -18.46
CA SER A 209 -9.42 27.58 -17.92
C SER A 209 -10.53 27.76 -16.88
N ASN A 210 -11.42 26.77 -16.73
CA ASN A 210 -12.54 26.87 -15.80
C ASN A 210 -12.14 26.45 -14.38
N ASP A 211 -12.07 27.39 -13.44
CA ASP A 211 -11.68 27.15 -12.04
C ASP A 211 -12.75 26.40 -11.22
N GLN A 212 -13.97 26.24 -11.75
CA GLN A 212 -15.05 25.47 -11.10
C GLN A 212 -14.96 23.97 -11.40
N ILE A 213 -14.07 23.55 -12.29
CA ILE A 213 -13.89 22.15 -12.68
C ILE A 213 -12.65 21.59 -12.00
N THR A 214 -12.82 20.52 -11.24
CA THR A 214 -11.68 19.73 -10.70
C THR A 214 -10.97 19.02 -11.83
N LYS A 215 -9.68 19.28 -11.99
CA LYS A 215 -8.84 18.71 -13.04
C LYS A 215 -7.92 17.65 -12.44
N LEU A 216 -7.95 16.45 -13.01
CA LEU A 216 -6.96 15.41 -12.70
C LEU A 216 -5.94 15.39 -13.84
N VAL A 217 -4.68 15.66 -13.51
CA VAL A 217 -3.56 15.63 -14.47
C VAL A 217 -2.67 14.45 -14.08
N TYR A 218 -2.40 13.58 -15.05
CA TYR A 218 -1.54 12.41 -14.90
C TYR A 218 -0.23 12.62 -15.63
#